data_1922b7321124bbd297fe01886b53190b
#
_entry.id   1922b7321124bbd297fe01886b53190b
#
_cell.length_a   1.000
_cell.length_b   1.000
_cell.length_c   1.000
_cell.angle_alpha   90.00
_cell.angle_beta   90.00
_cell.angle_gamma   90.00
#
_symmetry.space_group_name_H-M   'P 1'
#
loop_
_entity.id
_entity.type
_entity.pdbx_description
1 polymer ?
#
loop_
_entity_poly.entity_id
_entity_poly.type
_entity_poly.pdbx_seq_one_letter_code
_entity_poly.pdbx_strand_id
1 'polypeptide(L)'
;MDYLLAIDQGTTSSRAILFDANLVPVALAQREFRQIYPAPGLVEHDPEEIWTSVVETVREAIAKAGIAAGNIAGIGITNQRETTVIWDRDTGRPIHNAIVWQDRRTAEYCAGLKSAGHEKAVSEKTGLLLDPYFSATKIAWLLEQVSGARAAAAAGRLAFGTIDSFLLWRLTGGRVHATDATNAARTLLLDIRKARWDRDLTQLFGIPESLLPDLRDCAADFGTTDLFGGRIRILGMAGDQQAATVGQGCFAPGMMKSTYGTGCFALLNTGDAPVVSRNRLLTTIAYQLDGKRTYALEGAIFIAGAAVQWLRDALKVIAHAPAVNELAARADPAEQVYLVPAFVGLGAPYWDAEARGAIFGLTRNAGVAEIARAALEAVGYQTRDLLEAMRADWPQAAQAGTVLRVDGGMTASDRAMQFLADILGAPVDRPTVMETTALGAAYLAGLKAGLCPPPDRFAATWQLDRRFTPAMPQDERERKWSGWRDAVARTLSTPRP
;
A
#
# COMPACT_ATOMS: atom_id res chain seq x y z
N MET A 1 -27.44 1.44 18.64
CA MET A 1 -25.99 1.16 18.60
C MET A 1 -25.47 1.74 17.30
N ASP A 2 -24.39 2.51 17.38
CA ASP A 2 -23.79 3.12 16.20
C ASP A 2 -22.69 2.20 15.67
N TYR A 3 -22.72 1.97 14.37
CA TYR A 3 -21.72 1.17 13.66
C TYR A 3 -20.89 2.05 12.74
N LEU A 4 -19.68 1.61 12.43
CA LEU A 4 -18.80 2.21 11.43
C LEU A 4 -18.58 1.21 10.30
N LEU A 5 -18.70 1.66 9.07
CA LEU A 5 -18.51 0.84 7.87
C LEU A 5 -17.18 1.22 7.23
N ALA A 6 -16.28 0.27 7.07
CA ALA A 6 -15.10 0.42 6.23
C ALA A 6 -15.33 -0.22 4.86
N ILE A 7 -15.03 0.52 3.80
CA ILE A 7 -14.90 0.03 2.43
C ILE A 7 -13.40 -0.07 2.16
N ASP A 8 -12.91 -1.28 2.00
CA ASP A 8 -11.50 -1.59 1.68
C ASP A 8 -11.42 -2.13 0.24
N GLN A 9 -11.05 -1.26 -0.67
CA GLN A 9 -10.91 -1.59 -2.08
C GLN A 9 -9.46 -1.95 -2.40
N GLY A 10 -9.09 -3.21 -2.31
CA GLY A 10 -7.74 -3.72 -2.59
C GLY A 10 -7.48 -3.98 -4.08
N THR A 11 -6.27 -4.46 -4.41
CA THR A 11 -5.87 -4.72 -5.80
C THR A 11 -6.64 -5.87 -6.43
N THR A 12 -7.00 -6.89 -5.67
CA THR A 12 -7.64 -8.12 -6.22
C THR A 12 -9.07 -8.31 -5.76
N SER A 13 -9.51 -7.60 -4.73
CA SER A 13 -10.83 -7.75 -4.14
C SER A 13 -11.29 -6.49 -3.45
N SER A 14 -12.60 -6.32 -3.33
CA SER A 14 -13.25 -5.33 -2.47
C SER A 14 -13.77 -6.00 -1.21
N ARG A 15 -13.63 -5.33 -0.07
CA ARG A 15 -14.14 -5.75 1.23
C ARG A 15 -15.03 -4.68 1.82
N ALA A 16 -16.04 -5.09 2.56
CA ALA A 16 -16.80 -4.22 3.45
C ALA A 16 -16.80 -4.85 4.84
N ILE A 17 -16.37 -4.07 5.83
CA ILE A 17 -16.29 -4.53 7.21
C ILE A 17 -17.08 -3.55 8.08
N LEU A 18 -18.06 -4.09 8.80
CA LEU A 18 -18.77 -3.35 9.83
C LEU A 18 -18.08 -3.54 11.18
N PHE A 19 -17.88 -2.42 11.86
CA PHE A 19 -17.34 -2.37 13.22
C PHE A 19 -18.39 -1.81 14.17
N ASP A 20 -18.38 -2.30 15.41
CA ASP A 20 -19.15 -1.69 16.49
C ASP A 20 -18.47 -0.39 17.00
N ALA A 21 -19.07 0.27 18.01
CA ALA A 21 -18.52 1.49 18.60
C ALA A 21 -17.16 1.30 19.29
N ASN A 22 -16.77 0.06 19.60
CA ASN A 22 -15.45 -0.29 20.15
C ASN A 22 -14.44 -0.69 19.06
N LEU A 23 -14.81 -0.53 17.79
CA LEU A 23 -14.01 -0.93 16.64
C LEU A 23 -13.74 -2.45 16.57
N VAL A 24 -14.67 -3.26 17.11
CA VAL A 24 -14.65 -4.71 16.95
C VAL A 24 -15.40 -5.07 15.66
N PRO A 25 -14.82 -5.88 14.75
CA PRO A 25 -15.51 -6.30 13.54
C PRO A 25 -16.73 -7.17 13.87
N VAL A 26 -17.90 -6.82 13.33
CA VAL A 26 -19.16 -7.56 13.55
C VAL A 26 -19.65 -8.28 12.31
N ALA A 27 -19.28 -7.80 11.12
CA ALA A 27 -19.59 -8.45 9.85
C ALA A 27 -18.53 -8.10 8.80
N LEU A 28 -18.26 -9.07 7.92
CA LEU A 28 -17.35 -8.95 6.79
C LEU A 28 -17.97 -9.56 5.54
N ALA A 29 -17.83 -8.86 4.41
CA ALA A 29 -18.06 -9.39 3.08
C ALA A 29 -16.87 -9.07 2.19
N GLN A 30 -16.53 -9.96 1.26
CA GLN A 30 -15.44 -9.80 0.31
C GLN A 30 -15.84 -10.36 -1.04
N ARG A 31 -15.43 -9.67 -2.12
CA ARG A 31 -15.58 -10.12 -3.51
C ARG A 31 -14.33 -9.82 -4.30
N GLU A 32 -13.86 -10.82 -5.03
CA GLU A 32 -12.83 -10.65 -6.05
C GLU A 32 -13.44 -10.03 -7.31
N PHE A 33 -12.61 -9.35 -8.10
CA PHE A 33 -12.93 -8.84 -9.42
C PHE A 33 -11.81 -9.18 -10.39
N ARG A 34 -12.13 -9.12 -11.68
CA ARG A 34 -11.25 -9.56 -12.75
C ARG A 34 -10.01 -8.69 -12.85
N GLN A 35 -8.85 -9.35 -12.97
CA GLN A 35 -7.59 -8.73 -13.33
C GLN A 35 -7.41 -8.81 -14.86
N ILE A 36 -7.10 -7.70 -15.51
CA ILE A 36 -6.97 -7.60 -16.95
C ILE A 36 -5.51 -7.36 -17.31
N TYR A 37 -4.94 -8.21 -18.15
CA TYR A 37 -3.55 -8.14 -18.59
C TYR A 37 -3.51 -8.01 -20.12
N PRO A 38 -3.64 -6.78 -20.69
CA PRO A 38 -3.72 -6.60 -22.15
C PRO A 38 -2.44 -7.04 -22.91
N ALA A 39 -1.28 -6.87 -22.27
CA ALA A 39 0.03 -7.30 -22.77
C ALA A 39 1.01 -7.47 -21.60
N PRO A 40 2.19 -8.07 -21.80
CA PRO A 40 3.22 -8.15 -20.76
C PRO A 40 3.55 -6.79 -20.16
N GLY A 41 3.48 -6.69 -18.83
CA GLY A 41 3.73 -5.45 -18.09
C GLY A 41 2.55 -4.47 -18.03
N LEU A 42 1.43 -4.77 -18.69
CA LEU A 42 0.20 -3.96 -18.59
C LEU A 42 -0.79 -4.59 -17.63
N VAL A 43 -1.37 -3.78 -16.75
CA VAL A 43 -2.34 -4.22 -15.74
C VAL A 43 -3.48 -3.22 -15.66
N GLU A 44 -4.69 -3.71 -15.85
CA GLU A 44 -5.91 -2.90 -15.84
C GLU A 44 -7.00 -3.54 -15.00
N HIS A 45 -7.89 -2.70 -14.48
CA HIS A 45 -9.15 -3.12 -13.87
C HIS A 45 -10.32 -2.44 -14.57
N ASP A 46 -11.46 -3.12 -14.63
CA ASP A 46 -12.71 -2.49 -15.01
C ASP A 46 -13.27 -1.71 -13.81
N PRO A 47 -13.38 -0.36 -13.88
CA PRO A 47 -13.91 0.42 -12.78
C PRO A 47 -15.38 0.10 -12.42
N GLU A 48 -16.14 -0.42 -13.38
CA GLU A 48 -17.52 -0.82 -13.13
C GLU A 48 -17.61 -2.15 -12.36
N GLU A 49 -16.68 -3.09 -12.60
CA GLU A 49 -16.54 -4.30 -11.78
C GLU A 49 -16.12 -3.94 -10.34
N ILE A 50 -15.16 -3.00 -10.18
CA ILE A 50 -14.77 -2.49 -8.85
C ILE A 50 -16.00 -1.88 -8.15
N TRP A 51 -16.74 -0.99 -8.82
CA TRP A 51 -17.94 -0.35 -8.28
C TRP A 51 -18.98 -1.38 -7.85
N THR A 52 -19.27 -2.33 -8.72
CA THR A 52 -20.25 -3.39 -8.45
C THR A 52 -19.84 -4.23 -7.24
N SER A 53 -18.58 -4.64 -7.16
CA SER A 53 -18.07 -5.43 -6.04
C SER A 53 -18.16 -4.67 -4.71
N VAL A 54 -17.90 -3.35 -4.72
CA VAL A 54 -18.04 -2.50 -3.53
C VAL A 54 -19.49 -2.41 -3.07
N VAL A 55 -20.43 -2.14 -3.99
CA VAL A 55 -21.86 -2.04 -3.64
C VAL A 55 -22.38 -3.37 -3.09
N GLU A 56 -22.00 -4.47 -3.71
CA GLU A 56 -22.45 -5.80 -3.29
C GLU A 56 -21.88 -6.20 -1.94
N THR A 57 -20.60 -5.96 -1.69
CA THR A 57 -19.96 -6.27 -0.38
C THR A 57 -20.54 -5.42 0.74
N VAL A 58 -20.83 -4.14 0.51
CA VAL A 58 -21.49 -3.28 1.50
C VAL A 58 -22.89 -3.81 1.83
N ARG A 59 -23.70 -4.13 0.83
CA ARG A 59 -25.04 -4.68 1.05
C ARG A 59 -25.00 -6.01 1.81
N GLU A 60 -24.07 -6.87 1.43
CA GLU A 60 -23.88 -8.16 2.09
C GLU A 60 -23.43 -8.01 3.55
N ALA A 61 -22.49 -7.12 3.84
CA ALA A 61 -22.03 -6.85 5.20
C ALA A 61 -23.16 -6.32 6.10
N ILE A 62 -23.98 -5.38 5.59
CA ILE A 62 -25.15 -4.84 6.30
C ILE A 62 -26.16 -5.98 6.58
N ALA A 63 -26.44 -6.81 5.58
CA ALA A 63 -27.37 -7.93 5.72
C ALA A 63 -26.88 -8.97 6.72
N LYS A 64 -25.58 -9.33 6.69
CA LYS A 64 -24.96 -10.26 7.64
C LYS A 64 -25.03 -9.76 9.08
N ALA A 65 -24.85 -8.46 9.28
CA ALA A 65 -24.95 -7.84 10.60
C ALA A 65 -26.40 -7.72 11.11
N GLY A 66 -27.39 -7.85 10.23
CA GLY A 66 -28.82 -7.72 10.57
C GLY A 66 -29.20 -6.31 11.05
N ILE A 67 -28.50 -5.27 10.60
CA ILE A 67 -28.72 -3.87 11.02
C ILE A 67 -29.40 -3.05 9.93
N ALA A 68 -30.07 -1.98 10.35
CA ALA A 68 -30.55 -0.96 9.41
C ALA A 68 -29.39 -0.01 9.02
N ALA A 69 -29.39 0.47 7.77
CA ALA A 69 -28.41 1.44 7.29
C ALA A 69 -28.32 2.72 8.15
N GLY A 70 -29.44 3.14 8.76
CA GLY A 70 -29.49 4.27 9.69
C GLY A 70 -28.71 4.08 11.00
N ASN A 71 -28.27 2.87 11.30
CA ASN A 71 -27.40 2.58 12.42
C ASN A 71 -25.90 2.78 12.09
N ILE A 72 -25.55 3.07 10.83
CA ILE A 72 -24.18 3.34 10.38
C ILE A 72 -23.91 4.83 10.54
N ALA A 73 -23.11 5.19 11.51
CA ALA A 73 -22.76 6.58 11.83
C ALA A 73 -21.81 7.21 10.80
N GLY A 74 -21.00 6.39 10.13
CA GLY A 74 -20.09 6.85 9.10
C GLY A 74 -19.44 5.74 8.29
N ILE A 75 -19.08 6.10 7.06
CA ILE A 75 -18.29 5.27 6.13
C ILE A 75 -16.87 5.81 6.08
N GLY A 76 -15.88 4.91 6.23
CA GLY A 76 -14.49 5.14 5.89
C GLY A 76 -14.14 4.39 4.60
N ILE A 77 -13.42 5.05 3.69
CA ILE A 77 -12.96 4.47 2.43
C ILE A 77 -11.44 4.32 2.51
N THR A 78 -10.97 3.13 2.16
CA THR A 78 -9.55 2.89 1.90
C THR A 78 -9.41 2.12 0.58
N ASN A 79 -8.29 2.31 -0.11
CA ASN A 79 -8.15 1.83 -1.49
C ASN A 79 -6.72 1.49 -1.84
N GLN A 80 -6.56 0.61 -2.85
CA GLN A 80 -5.31 0.49 -3.59
C GLN A 80 -4.90 1.86 -4.12
N ARG A 81 -3.68 2.29 -3.81
CA ARG A 81 -3.21 3.63 -4.16
C ARG A 81 -2.82 3.71 -5.64
N GLU A 82 -2.61 4.91 -6.14
CA GLU A 82 -2.05 5.26 -7.47
C GLU A 82 -2.85 4.76 -8.68
N THR A 83 -3.71 3.77 -8.52
CA THR A 83 -4.56 3.25 -9.61
C THR A 83 -5.45 4.36 -10.15
N THR A 84 -5.33 4.60 -11.46
CA THR A 84 -5.80 5.83 -12.10
C THR A 84 -7.08 5.60 -12.89
N VAL A 85 -8.11 6.39 -12.60
CA VAL A 85 -9.38 6.42 -13.33
C VAL A 85 -9.64 7.83 -13.85
N ILE A 86 -10.09 7.96 -15.10
CA ILE A 86 -10.66 9.18 -15.66
C ILE A 86 -12.07 8.87 -16.13
N TRP A 87 -13.03 9.71 -15.76
CA TRP A 87 -14.44 9.53 -16.15
C TRP A 87 -15.06 10.82 -16.61
N ASP A 88 -16.12 10.69 -17.37
CA ASP A 88 -16.97 11.78 -17.83
C ASP A 88 -17.88 12.26 -16.69
N ARG A 89 -17.92 13.57 -16.43
CA ARG A 89 -18.66 14.15 -15.29
C ARG A 89 -20.17 14.06 -15.45
N ASP A 90 -20.66 14.06 -16.68
CA ASP A 90 -22.10 14.07 -16.92
C ASP A 90 -22.68 12.65 -16.81
N THR A 91 -21.94 11.67 -17.32
CA THR A 91 -22.40 10.27 -17.36
C THR A 91 -21.87 9.41 -16.22
N GLY A 92 -20.78 9.83 -15.56
CA GLY A 92 -20.04 9.05 -14.56
C GLY A 92 -19.30 7.85 -15.17
N ARG A 93 -19.26 7.71 -16.51
CA ARG A 93 -18.63 6.57 -17.17
C ARG A 93 -17.12 6.77 -17.31
N PRO A 94 -16.30 5.78 -16.93
CA PRO A 94 -14.88 5.79 -17.21
C PRO A 94 -14.62 5.86 -18.72
N ILE A 95 -13.61 6.64 -19.13
CA ILE A 95 -13.19 6.74 -20.53
C ILE A 95 -12.29 5.59 -20.99
N HIS A 96 -11.76 4.83 -20.03
CA HIS A 96 -10.87 3.69 -20.20
C HIS A 96 -10.90 2.83 -18.94
N ASN A 97 -10.42 1.59 -19.00
CA ASN A 97 -10.14 0.79 -17.80
C ASN A 97 -9.21 1.56 -16.85
N ALA A 98 -9.32 1.30 -15.56
CA ALA A 98 -8.38 1.82 -14.56
C ALA A 98 -6.98 1.27 -14.83
N ILE A 99 -5.98 2.15 -14.93
CA ILE A 99 -4.58 1.72 -15.05
C ILE A 99 -4.03 1.49 -13.65
N VAL A 100 -3.67 0.24 -13.35
CA VAL A 100 -3.29 -0.21 -12.01
C VAL A 100 -1.88 0.29 -11.65
N TRP A 101 -1.61 0.43 -10.36
CA TRP A 101 -0.31 0.85 -9.83
C TRP A 101 0.86 -0.03 -10.27
N GLN A 102 0.60 -1.30 -10.62
CA GLN A 102 1.59 -2.27 -11.11
C GLN A 102 1.94 -2.10 -12.59
N ASP A 103 1.13 -1.33 -13.33
CA ASP A 103 1.27 -1.16 -14.79
C ASP A 103 2.56 -0.40 -15.17
N ARG A 104 3.25 -0.89 -16.18
CA ARG A 104 4.55 -0.36 -16.62
C ARG A 104 4.51 0.39 -17.95
N ARG A 105 3.31 0.62 -18.55
CA ARG A 105 3.15 1.25 -19.90
C ARG A 105 3.82 2.61 -20.03
N THR A 106 3.99 3.34 -18.95
CA THR A 106 4.60 4.68 -18.94
C THR A 106 6.08 4.68 -18.53
N ALA A 107 6.74 3.50 -18.50
CA ALA A 107 8.13 3.39 -18.08
C ALA A 107 9.08 4.20 -18.98
N GLU A 108 8.88 4.16 -20.30
CA GLU A 108 9.67 4.94 -21.26
C GLU A 108 9.48 6.44 -21.09
N TYR A 109 8.24 6.88 -20.84
CA TYR A 109 7.94 8.29 -20.55
C TYR A 109 8.65 8.77 -19.27
N CYS A 110 8.65 7.94 -18.21
CA CYS A 110 9.41 8.23 -16.99
C CYS A 110 10.92 8.32 -17.27
N ALA A 111 11.47 7.42 -18.07
CA ALA A 111 12.88 7.42 -18.44
C ALA A 111 13.25 8.70 -19.23
N GLY A 112 12.41 9.15 -20.15
CA GLY A 112 12.56 10.40 -20.86
C GLY A 112 12.62 11.62 -19.94
N LEU A 113 11.70 11.69 -18.98
CA LEU A 113 11.70 12.77 -17.97
C LEU A 113 12.94 12.77 -17.07
N LYS A 114 13.42 11.57 -16.69
CA LYS A 114 14.68 11.42 -15.92
C LYS A 114 15.88 11.92 -16.75
N SER A 115 15.97 11.51 -18.00
CA SER A 115 17.05 11.94 -18.90
C SER A 115 17.03 13.45 -19.16
N ALA A 116 15.86 14.06 -19.14
CA ALA A 116 15.67 15.52 -19.22
C ALA A 116 15.99 16.25 -17.88
N GLY A 117 16.35 15.52 -16.81
CA GLY A 117 16.78 16.11 -15.53
C GLY A 117 15.64 16.49 -14.57
N HIS A 118 14.40 16.06 -14.83
CA HIS A 118 13.24 16.47 -14.01
C HIS A 118 13.12 15.72 -12.68
N GLU A 119 13.80 14.57 -12.47
CA GLU A 119 13.57 13.71 -11.29
C GLU A 119 13.82 14.44 -9.98
N LYS A 120 14.88 15.28 -9.90
CA LYS A 120 15.20 16.02 -8.66
C LYS A 120 14.07 16.96 -8.27
N ALA A 121 13.60 17.79 -9.20
CA ALA A 121 12.52 18.76 -8.93
C ALA A 121 11.21 18.09 -8.55
N VAL A 122 10.88 16.97 -9.19
CA VAL A 122 9.70 16.14 -8.86
C VAL A 122 9.84 15.57 -7.45
N SER A 123 10.98 14.95 -7.14
CA SER A 123 11.20 14.32 -5.83
C SER A 123 11.20 15.32 -4.68
N GLU A 124 11.78 16.51 -4.85
CA GLU A 124 11.79 17.57 -3.84
C GLU A 124 10.38 18.07 -3.47
N LYS A 125 9.46 18.11 -4.43
CA LYS A 125 8.07 18.52 -4.21
C LYS A 125 7.18 17.38 -3.70
N THR A 126 7.30 16.21 -4.30
CA THR A 126 6.37 15.11 -4.08
C THR A 126 6.85 14.07 -3.07
N GLY A 127 8.14 14.02 -2.79
CA GLY A 127 8.79 12.93 -2.04
C GLY A 127 8.90 11.60 -2.81
N LEU A 128 8.48 11.58 -4.08
CA LEU A 128 8.41 10.38 -4.91
C LEU A 128 9.50 10.38 -5.99
N LEU A 129 9.73 9.21 -6.59
CA LEU A 129 10.59 9.04 -7.75
C LEU A 129 9.77 9.16 -9.04
N LEU A 130 10.41 9.48 -10.17
CA LEU A 130 9.77 9.36 -11.48
C LEU A 130 9.66 7.88 -11.86
N ASP A 131 8.53 7.27 -11.54
CA ASP A 131 8.25 5.85 -11.83
C ASP A 131 6.81 5.69 -12.33
N PRO A 132 6.53 4.76 -13.27
CA PRO A 132 5.17 4.45 -13.74
C PRO A 132 4.23 3.96 -12.62
N TYR A 133 4.74 3.64 -11.44
CA TYR A 133 3.96 3.33 -10.26
C TYR A 133 2.91 4.43 -9.95
N PHE A 134 3.28 5.70 -10.08
CA PHE A 134 2.46 6.85 -9.66
C PHE A 134 1.48 7.33 -10.74
N SER A 135 0.45 8.12 -10.35
CA SER A 135 -0.70 8.40 -11.21
C SER A 135 -0.42 9.33 -12.39
N ALA A 136 0.41 10.38 -12.22
CA ALA A 136 0.53 11.46 -13.22
C ALA A 136 0.85 10.98 -14.63
N THR A 137 1.78 10.02 -14.77
CA THR A 137 2.17 9.49 -16.08
C THR A 137 1.06 8.69 -16.75
N LYS A 138 0.23 8.00 -15.93
CA LYS A 138 -0.95 7.26 -16.41
C LYS A 138 -2.04 8.23 -16.87
N ILE A 139 -2.25 9.34 -16.16
CA ILE A 139 -3.17 10.41 -16.57
C ILE A 139 -2.72 10.99 -17.92
N ALA A 140 -1.44 11.35 -18.04
CA ALA A 140 -0.87 11.88 -19.28
C ALA A 140 -1.08 10.91 -20.46
N TRP A 141 -0.84 9.61 -20.22
CA TRP A 141 -1.06 8.56 -21.21
C TRP A 141 -2.53 8.46 -21.64
N LEU A 142 -3.47 8.45 -20.69
CA LEU A 142 -4.91 8.40 -20.98
C LEU A 142 -5.37 9.60 -21.80
N LEU A 143 -4.91 10.81 -21.46
CA LEU A 143 -5.25 12.02 -22.21
C LEU A 143 -4.70 12.01 -23.64
N GLU A 144 -3.62 11.30 -23.90
CA GLU A 144 -3.00 11.17 -25.23
C GLU A 144 -3.63 10.07 -26.06
N GLN A 145 -3.88 8.90 -25.44
CA GLN A 145 -4.29 7.69 -26.17
C GLN A 145 -5.80 7.60 -26.38
N VAL A 146 -6.62 8.20 -25.49
CA VAL A 146 -8.08 8.16 -25.66
C VAL A 146 -8.52 9.33 -26.52
N SER A 147 -9.14 9.00 -27.67
CA SER A 147 -9.60 10.01 -28.64
C SER A 147 -10.51 11.06 -28.01
N GLY A 148 -10.16 12.33 -28.18
CA GLY A 148 -10.91 13.47 -27.66
C GLY A 148 -10.75 13.72 -26.16
N ALA A 149 -10.04 12.88 -25.40
CA ALA A 149 -9.89 13.03 -23.96
C ALA A 149 -9.22 14.34 -23.55
N ARG A 150 -8.15 14.74 -24.23
CA ARG A 150 -7.44 15.98 -23.95
C ARG A 150 -8.35 17.21 -24.12
N ALA A 151 -9.12 17.27 -25.20
CA ALA A 151 -10.06 18.37 -25.43
C ALA A 151 -11.21 18.37 -24.43
N ALA A 152 -11.73 17.20 -24.06
CA ALA A 152 -12.76 17.07 -23.05
C ALA A 152 -12.27 17.46 -21.65
N ALA A 153 -11.03 17.13 -21.30
CA ALA A 153 -10.39 17.52 -20.06
C ALA A 153 -10.18 19.04 -19.99
N ALA A 154 -9.65 19.65 -21.06
CA ALA A 154 -9.49 21.09 -21.15
C ALA A 154 -10.82 21.85 -21.03
N ALA A 155 -11.92 21.26 -21.53
CA ALA A 155 -13.26 21.81 -21.40
C ALA A 155 -13.91 21.52 -20.03
N GLY A 156 -13.21 20.89 -19.08
CA GLY A 156 -13.70 20.58 -17.73
C GLY A 156 -14.76 19.45 -17.66
N ARG A 157 -14.95 18.69 -18.76
CA ARG A 157 -15.95 17.61 -18.82
C ARG A 157 -15.50 16.30 -18.19
N LEU A 158 -14.22 16.15 -17.94
CA LEU A 158 -13.66 14.94 -17.32
C LEU A 158 -13.28 15.20 -15.87
N ALA A 159 -13.27 14.13 -15.08
CA ALA A 159 -12.73 14.10 -13.75
C ALA A 159 -11.68 12.98 -13.66
N PHE A 160 -10.62 13.23 -12.91
CA PHE A 160 -9.62 12.24 -12.52
C PHE A 160 -9.79 11.87 -11.06
N GLY A 161 -9.47 10.64 -10.71
CA GLY A 161 -9.27 10.18 -9.35
C GLY A 161 -8.45 8.91 -9.28
N THR A 162 -7.89 8.69 -8.11
CA THR A 162 -7.59 7.35 -7.66
C THR A 162 -8.90 6.67 -7.26
N ILE A 163 -8.87 5.40 -6.89
CA ILE A 163 -10.11 4.63 -6.69
C ILE A 163 -11.01 5.25 -5.61
N ASP A 164 -10.44 5.85 -4.56
CA ASP A 164 -11.18 6.58 -3.53
C ASP A 164 -12.09 7.66 -4.11
N SER A 165 -11.54 8.52 -4.97
CA SER A 165 -12.30 9.61 -5.60
C SER A 165 -13.37 9.09 -6.54
N PHE A 166 -13.10 8.03 -7.30
CA PHE A 166 -14.07 7.40 -8.16
C PHE A 166 -15.23 6.79 -7.35
N LEU A 167 -14.92 6.05 -6.29
CA LEU A 167 -15.92 5.51 -5.38
C LEU A 167 -16.75 6.61 -4.69
N LEU A 168 -16.08 7.66 -4.21
CA LEU A 168 -16.77 8.81 -3.61
C LEU A 168 -17.72 9.47 -4.58
N TRP A 169 -17.28 9.70 -5.82
CA TRP A 169 -18.14 10.24 -6.87
C TRP A 169 -19.39 9.39 -7.08
N ARG A 170 -19.23 8.08 -7.22
CA ARG A 170 -20.32 7.12 -7.43
C ARG A 170 -21.25 7.03 -6.19
N LEU A 171 -20.69 6.94 -4.98
CA LEU A 171 -21.45 6.88 -3.72
C LEU A 171 -22.29 8.14 -3.49
N THR A 172 -21.80 9.29 -3.89
CA THR A 172 -22.49 10.57 -3.71
C THR A 172 -23.39 10.95 -4.89
N GLY A 173 -23.49 10.09 -5.92
CA GLY A 173 -24.29 10.39 -7.12
C GLY A 173 -23.75 11.60 -7.90
N GLY A 174 -22.46 11.74 -8.03
CA GLY A 174 -21.78 12.81 -8.77
C GLY A 174 -21.67 14.15 -8.04
N ARG A 175 -22.10 14.25 -6.78
CA ARG A 175 -22.12 15.52 -6.03
C ARG A 175 -20.78 15.93 -5.46
N VAL A 176 -19.88 14.99 -5.18
CA VAL A 176 -18.59 15.27 -4.54
C VAL A 176 -17.45 14.66 -5.36
N HIS A 177 -16.52 15.49 -5.77
CA HIS A 177 -15.27 15.11 -6.40
C HIS A 177 -14.12 15.53 -5.49
N ALA A 178 -13.69 14.65 -4.62
CA ALA A 178 -12.64 14.92 -3.63
C ALA A 178 -11.77 13.68 -3.41
N THR A 179 -10.59 13.91 -2.86
CA THR A 179 -9.63 12.90 -2.39
C THR A 179 -9.07 13.35 -1.04
N ASP A 180 -8.36 12.46 -0.36
CA ASP A 180 -7.60 12.80 0.84
C ASP A 180 -6.12 13.09 0.55
N ALA A 181 -5.45 13.66 1.54
CA ALA A 181 -4.04 14.04 1.42
C ALA A 181 -3.11 12.84 1.15
N THR A 182 -3.46 11.64 1.65
CA THR A 182 -2.62 10.45 1.48
C THR A 182 -2.68 9.89 0.07
N ASN A 183 -3.87 9.79 -0.53
CA ASN A 183 -4.03 9.40 -1.93
C ASN A 183 -3.45 10.46 -2.88
N ALA A 184 -3.71 11.74 -2.62
CA ALA A 184 -3.15 12.84 -3.41
C ALA A 184 -1.61 12.83 -3.41
N ALA A 185 -0.98 12.50 -2.28
CA ALA A 185 0.47 12.39 -2.16
C ALA A 185 1.09 11.27 -3.03
N ARG A 186 0.28 10.39 -3.63
CA ARG A 186 0.75 9.29 -4.50
C ARG A 186 0.61 9.59 -5.99
N THR A 187 0.22 10.80 -6.36
CA THR A 187 -0.12 11.13 -7.74
C THR A 187 1.02 11.71 -8.57
N LEU A 188 2.16 12.13 -7.98
CA LEU A 188 3.20 12.99 -8.58
C LEU A 188 2.72 14.42 -8.89
N LEU A 189 1.54 14.83 -8.40
CA LEU A 189 0.95 16.14 -8.68
C LEU A 189 0.83 17.03 -7.45
N LEU A 190 1.01 16.46 -6.25
CA LEU A 190 0.89 17.17 -4.99
C LEU A 190 2.26 17.64 -4.48
N ASP A 191 2.38 18.92 -4.11
CA ASP A 191 3.45 19.39 -3.23
C ASP A 191 3.10 18.97 -1.78
N ILE A 192 3.79 17.92 -1.28
CA ILE A 192 3.49 17.36 0.03
C ILE A 192 3.78 18.31 1.18
N ARG A 193 4.66 19.30 1.00
CA ARG A 193 4.99 20.31 2.01
C ARG A 193 3.89 21.36 2.14
N LYS A 194 3.27 21.74 1.00
CA LYS A 194 2.21 22.73 0.94
C LYS A 194 0.81 22.10 1.04
N ALA A 195 0.70 20.76 0.85
CA ALA A 195 -0.55 20.02 0.71
C ALA A 195 -1.50 20.70 -0.29
N ARG A 196 -1.01 20.90 -1.50
CA ARG A 196 -1.80 21.43 -2.61
C ARG A 196 -1.30 20.89 -3.94
N TRP A 197 -2.17 20.82 -4.91
CA TRP A 197 -1.81 20.53 -6.29
C TRP A 197 -0.77 21.55 -6.76
N ASP A 198 0.32 21.07 -7.36
CA ASP A 198 1.43 21.94 -7.77
C ASP A 198 1.34 22.23 -9.27
N ARG A 199 1.29 23.51 -9.62
CA ARG A 199 1.12 23.96 -11.00
C ARG A 199 2.29 23.55 -11.91
N ASP A 200 3.52 23.55 -11.41
CA ASP A 200 4.68 23.17 -12.23
C ASP A 200 4.63 21.68 -12.54
N LEU A 201 4.16 20.85 -11.59
CA LEU A 201 3.96 19.41 -11.80
C LEU A 201 2.81 19.15 -12.79
N THR A 202 1.67 19.82 -12.66
CA THR A 202 0.56 19.66 -13.61
C THR A 202 0.96 20.08 -15.02
N GLN A 203 1.75 21.15 -15.15
CA GLN A 203 2.31 21.59 -16.43
C GLN A 203 3.33 20.61 -17.00
N LEU A 204 4.24 20.06 -16.17
CA LEU A 204 5.24 19.07 -16.59
C LEU A 204 4.59 17.86 -17.23
N PHE A 205 3.50 17.35 -16.63
CA PHE A 205 2.77 16.19 -17.13
C PHE A 205 1.65 16.54 -18.12
N GLY A 206 1.43 17.83 -18.43
CA GLY A 206 0.37 18.28 -19.34
C GLY A 206 -1.04 17.96 -18.85
N ILE A 207 -1.28 18.06 -17.55
CA ILE A 207 -2.56 17.69 -16.90
C ILE A 207 -3.34 18.98 -16.56
N PRO A 208 -4.55 19.18 -17.11
CA PRO A 208 -5.40 20.31 -16.72
C PRO A 208 -5.82 20.23 -15.25
N GLU A 209 -5.71 21.35 -14.52
CA GLU A 209 -6.11 21.42 -13.11
C GLU A 209 -7.60 21.10 -12.90
N SER A 210 -8.45 21.33 -13.92
CA SER A 210 -9.90 21.00 -13.90
C SER A 210 -10.20 19.52 -13.71
N LEU A 211 -9.23 18.63 -13.99
CA LEU A 211 -9.35 17.19 -13.75
C LEU A 211 -9.24 16.82 -12.27
N LEU A 212 -8.54 17.63 -11.47
CA LEU A 212 -8.12 17.26 -10.14
C LEU A 212 -9.26 17.36 -9.11
N PRO A 213 -9.35 16.41 -8.16
CA PRO A 213 -10.33 16.47 -7.08
C PRO A 213 -9.98 17.52 -6.01
N ASP A 214 -10.97 17.92 -5.23
CA ASP A 214 -10.75 18.70 -4.02
C ASP A 214 -9.93 17.92 -3.01
N LEU A 215 -8.94 18.54 -2.39
CA LEU A 215 -8.11 17.93 -1.38
C LEU A 215 -8.74 18.12 0.01
N ARG A 216 -8.85 17.03 0.79
CA ARG A 216 -9.40 17.04 2.15
C ARG A 216 -8.47 16.32 3.13
N ASP A 217 -8.75 16.51 4.43
CA ASP A 217 -8.15 15.72 5.50
C ASP A 217 -8.62 14.26 5.44
N CYS A 218 -7.86 13.35 6.03
CA CYS A 218 -8.25 11.93 6.08
C CYS A 218 -9.54 11.70 6.89
N ALA A 219 -9.81 12.54 7.89
CA ALA A 219 -11.04 12.54 8.68
C ALA A 219 -11.82 13.83 8.38
N ALA A 220 -12.66 13.81 7.34
CA ALA A 220 -13.39 14.98 6.83
C ALA A 220 -14.83 14.61 6.45
N ASP A 221 -15.66 15.61 6.19
CA ASP A 221 -16.97 15.38 5.60
C ASP A 221 -16.83 15.25 4.07
N PHE A 222 -16.98 14.06 3.54
CA PHE A 222 -16.96 13.73 2.11
C PHE A 222 -18.36 13.66 1.50
N GLY A 223 -19.41 14.02 2.23
CA GLY A 223 -20.80 13.97 1.78
C GLY A 223 -21.57 12.75 2.28
N THR A 224 -22.62 12.39 1.58
CA THR A 224 -23.55 11.33 1.99
C THR A 224 -23.91 10.42 0.83
N THR A 225 -24.27 9.17 1.14
CA THR A 225 -24.87 8.21 0.22
C THR A 225 -26.22 7.73 0.73
N ASP A 226 -27.15 7.49 -0.19
CA ASP A 226 -28.47 6.91 0.10
C ASP A 226 -28.62 5.48 -0.50
N LEU A 227 -27.56 4.93 -1.08
CA LEU A 227 -27.56 3.67 -1.87
C LEU A 227 -27.88 2.41 -1.07
N PHE A 228 -27.78 2.48 0.27
CA PHE A 228 -27.87 1.31 1.14
C PHE A 228 -29.13 1.28 2.02
N GLY A 229 -30.17 2.03 1.62
CA GLY A 229 -31.45 2.04 2.33
C GLY A 229 -31.54 3.04 3.49
N GLY A 230 -30.66 4.04 3.51
CA GLY A 230 -30.65 5.14 4.46
C GLY A 230 -29.53 6.13 4.14
N ARG A 231 -29.64 7.34 4.66
CA ARG A 231 -28.64 8.38 4.47
C ARG A 231 -27.44 8.15 5.39
N ILE A 232 -26.31 7.78 4.81
CA ILE A 232 -25.06 7.51 5.55
C ILE A 232 -24.02 8.55 5.16
N ARG A 233 -23.31 9.11 6.16
CA ARG A 233 -22.22 10.07 5.95
C ARG A 233 -20.94 9.33 5.55
N ILE A 234 -20.15 9.90 4.64
CA ILE A 234 -18.80 9.44 4.30
C ILE A 234 -17.82 10.37 5.00
N LEU A 235 -17.05 9.85 5.97
CA LEU A 235 -16.34 10.66 6.96
C LEU A 235 -14.84 10.36 7.09
N GLY A 236 -14.37 9.28 6.47
CA GLY A 236 -12.97 8.89 6.50
C GLY A 236 -12.48 8.47 5.12
N MET A 237 -11.23 8.80 4.78
CA MET A 237 -10.58 8.36 3.55
C MET A 237 -9.07 8.32 3.74
N ALA A 238 -8.44 7.23 3.30
CA ALA A 238 -6.97 7.13 3.24
C ALA A 238 -6.56 6.01 2.29
N GLY A 239 -5.39 6.14 1.67
CA GLY A 239 -4.76 5.04 0.94
C GLY A 239 -4.51 3.83 1.85
N ASP A 240 -4.51 2.63 1.31
CA ASP A 240 -4.47 1.36 2.06
C ASP A 240 -3.32 1.28 3.07
N GLN A 241 -2.12 1.68 2.68
CA GLN A 241 -0.94 1.62 3.54
C GLN A 241 -0.97 2.66 4.65
N GLN A 242 -1.55 3.81 4.37
CA GLN A 242 -1.76 4.89 5.34
C GLN A 242 -2.90 4.54 6.31
N ALA A 243 -3.99 3.99 5.81
CA ALA A 243 -5.06 3.46 6.66
C ALA A 243 -4.53 2.37 7.60
N ALA A 244 -3.69 1.44 7.10
CA ALA A 244 -3.03 0.44 7.95
C ALA A 244 -2.11 1.07 9.00
N THR A 245 -1.40 2.16 8.66
CA THR A 245 -0.57 2.91 9.63
C THR A 245 -1.42 3.49 10.78
N VAL A 246 -2.58 4.05 10.42
CA VAL A 246 -3.57 4.55 11.38
C VAL A 246 -4.16 3.40 12.21
N GLY A 247 -4.61 2.31 11.58
CA GLY A 247 -5.19 1.15 12.27
C GLY A 247 -4.20 0.41 13.17
N GLN A 248 -2.91 0.45 12.85
CA GLN A 248 -1.83 -0.02 13.73
C GLN A 248 -1.53 0.96 14.88
N GLY A 249 -2.18 2.12 14.94
CA GLY A 249 -1.90 3.13 15.95
C GLY A 249 -0.48 3.70 15.88
N CYS A 250 0.12 3.77 14.69
CA CYS A 250 1.48 4.26 14.49
C CYS A 250 1.51 5.80 14.38
N PHE A 251 1.08 6.50 15.43
CA PHE A 251 0.97 7.95 15.43
C PHE A 251 2.21 8.70 15.93
N ALA A 252 3.09 8.04 16.70
CA ALA A 252 4.31 8.68 17.17
C ALA A 252 5.47 8.55 16.18
N PRO A 253 6.33 9.58 16.06
CA PRO A 253 7.57 9.46 15.28
C PRO A 253 8.42 8.27 15.73
N GLY A 254 8.98 7.52 14.79
CA GLY A 254 9.74 6.29 15.04
C GLY A 254 8.91 5.02 15.05
N MET A 255 7.57 5.10 15.13
CA MET A 255 6.73 3.92 14.97
C MET A 255 6.71 3.46 13.52
N MET A 256 6.78 2.16 13.35
CA MET A 256 6.86 1.54 12.02
C MET A 256 5.83 0.42 11.90
N LYS A 257 5.13 0.38 10.77
CA LYS A 257 4.30 -0.74 10.38
C LYS A 257 4.79 -1.36 9.07
N SER A 258 4.49 -2.64 8.87
CA SER A 258 4.71 -3.31 7.59
C SER A 258 3.60 -4.30 7.31
N THR A 259 2.98 -4.15 6.14
CA THR A 259 1.91 -5.05 5.66
C THR A 259 2.50 -6.08 4.72
N TYR A 260 2.39 -7.36 5.08
CA TYR A 260 2.92 -8.51 4.33
C TYR A 260 1.80 -9.24 3.59
N GLY A 261 1.47 -8.74 2.40
CA GLY A 261 0.54 -9.36 1.44
C GLY A 261 1.29 -10.08 0.32
N THR A 262 0.86 -9.91 -0.93
CA THR A 262 1.55 -10.36 -2.15
C THR A 262 2.94 -9.73 -2.23
N GLY A 263 3.01 -8.41 -2.05
CA GLY A 263 4.22 -7.65 -1.73
C GLY A 263 4.26 -7.25 -0.26
N CYS A 264 5.20 -6.36 0.09
CA CYS A 264 5.30 -5.79 1.41
C CYS A 264 5.52 -4.28 1.31
N PHE A 265 4.83 -3.53 2.19
CA PHE A 265 4.93 -2.08 2.25
C PHE A 265 5.18 -1.65 3.70
N ALA A 266 6.38 -1.12 3.93
CA ALA A 266 6.80 -0.62 5.23
C ALA A 266 6.69 0.90 5.28
N LEU A 267 6.05 1.44 6.31
CA LEU A 267 5.95 2.87 6.58
C LEU A 267 6.52 3.17 7.96
N LEU A 268 7.48 4.09 7.99
CA LEU A 268 8.08 4.64 9.20
C LEU A 268 7.58 6.08 9.40
N ASN A 269 6.85 6.33 10.48
CA ASN A 269 6.39 7.66 10.83
C ASN A 269 7.59 8.57 11.17
N THR A 270 7.75 9.68 10.45
CA THR A 270 8.83 10.65 10.63
C THR A 270 8.40 11.94 11.33
N GLY A 271 7.12 12.05 11.73
CA GLY A 271 6.58 13.23 12.40
C GLY A 271 6.12 14.31 11.43
N ASP A 272 6.27 15.56 11.83
CA ASP A 272 5.72 16.74 11.15
C ASP A 272 6.61 17.31 10.03
N ALA A 273 7.79 16.74 9.82
CA ALA A 273 8.73 17.15 8.78
C ALA A 273 9.01 16.01 7.78
N PRO A 274 8.92 16.28 6.46
CA PRO A 274 9.26 15.29 5.46
C PRO A 274 10.78 15.05 5.42
N VAL A 275 11.19 13.79 5.44
CA VAL A 275 12.57 13.36 5.31
C VAL A 275 12.90 13.13 3.82
N VAL A 276 13.91 13.79 3.30
CA VAL A 276 14.38 13.55 1.93
C VAL A 276 15.27 12.33 1.93
N SER A 277 14.83 11.26 1.28
CA SER A 277 15.61 10.03 1.19
C SER A 277 16.80 10.17 0.24
N ARG A 278 17.97 9.69 0.67
CA ARG A 278 19.17 9.51 -0.15
C ARG A 278 19.38 8.04 -0.55
N ASN A 279 18.57 7.16 0.04
CA ASN A 279 18.62 5.72 -0.19
C ASN A 279 17.43 5.23 -1.05
N ARG A 280 16.84 6.13 -1.86
CA ARG A 280 15.75 5.84 -2.81
C ARG A 280 14.48 5.30 -2.14
N LEU A 281 14.24 5.63 -0.89
CA LEU A 281 12.94 5.45 -0.26
C LEU A 281 11.99 6.57 -0.71
N LEU A 282 10.70 6.34 -0.54
CA LEU A 282 9.69 7.34 -0.83
C LEU A 282 9.36 8.13 0.44
N THR A 283 9.12 9.42 0.29
CA THR A 283 8.53 10.25 1.34
C THR A 283 7.07 10.50 1.00
N THR A 284 6.17 10.28 1.93
CA THR A 284 4.74 10.44 1.70
C THR A 284 4.04 11.07 2.90
N ILE A 285 2.80 11.50 2.74
CA ILE A 285 1.94 11.88 3.85
C ILE A 285 1.40 10.60 4.47
N ALA A 286 1.66 10.38 5.76
CA ALA A 286 1.14 9.25 6.53
C ALA A 286 -0.35 9.45 6.86
N TYR A 287 -0.72 10.66 7.25
CA TYR A 287 -2.10 11.13 7.44
C TYR A 287 -2.11 12.66 7.57
N GLN A 288 -3.28 13.26 7.32
CA GLN A 288 -3.55 14.67 7.60
C GLN A 288 -4.85 14.76 8.40
N LEU A 289 -4.77 15.38 9.59
CA LEU A 289 -5.90 15.56 10.52
C LEU A 289 -5.91 17.01 10.99
N ASP A 290 -7.06 17.66 10.93
CA ASP A 290 -7.25 19.07 11.30
C ASP A 290 -6.19 20.00 10.67
N GLY A 291 -5.89 19.76 9.37
CA GLY A 291 -4.89 20.49 8.60
C GLY A 291 -3.43 20.22 8.95
N LYS A 292 -3.16 19.36 9.97
CA LYS A 292 -1.81 18.97 10.39
C LYS A 292 -1.38 17.69 9.68
N ARG A 293 -0.22 17.74 9.05
CA ARG A 293 0.38 16.61 8.32
C ARG A 293 1.37 15.86 9.18
N THR A 294 1.32 14.55 9.07
CA THR A 294 2.37 13.65 9.53
C THR A 294 2.94 12.94 8.31
N TYR A 295 4.26 12.82 8.26
CA TYR A 295 4.95 12.22 7.13
C TYR A 295 5.48 10.83 7.48
N ALA A 296 5.79 10.06 6.45
CA ALA A 296 6.44 8.77 6.58
C ALA A 296 7.48 8.56 5.49
N LEU A 297 8.54 7.81 5.83
CA LEU A 297 9.36 7.11 4.85
C LEU A 297 8.68 5.80 4.48
N GLU A 298 8.58 5.52 3.19
CA GLU A 298 7.99 4.29 2.67
C GLU A 298 9.00 3.49 1.85
N GLY A 299 9.05 2.19 2.12
CA GLY A 299 9.75 1.22 1.30
C GLY A 299 8.79 0.16 0.78
N ALA A 300 8.90 -0.18 -0.51
CA ALA A 300 8.09 -1.19 -1.18
C ALA A 300 8.94 -2.40 -1.56
N ILE A 301 8.51 -3.58 -1.17
CA ILE A 301 9.02 -4.89 -1.58
C ILE A 301 7.96 -5.51 -2.49
N PHE A 302 8.29 -5.77 -3.76
CA PHE A 302 7.30 -6.22 -4.73
C PHE A 302 6.86 -7.66 -4.50
N ILE A 303 7.76 -8.51 -4.01
CA ILE A 303 7.53 -9.93 -3.81
C ILE A 303 7.78 -10.31 -2.34
N ALA A 304 6.69 -10.59 -1.63
CA ALA A 304 6.69 -11.15 -0.27
C ALA A 304 5.93 -12.48 -0.27
N GLY A 305 4.64 -12.49 0.03
CA GLY A 305 3.81 -13.69 -0.03
C GLY A 305 3.72 -14.32 -1.42
N ALA A 306 3.97 -13.53 -2.48
CA ALA A 306 4.05 -14.04 -3.85
C ALA A 306 5.18 -15.09 -4.03
N ALA A 307 6.25 -15.06 -3.23
CA ALA A 307 7.26 -16.12 -3.24
C ALA A 307 6.68 -17.47 -2.79
N VAL A 308 5.81 -17.45 -1.79
CA VAL A 308 5.10 -18.68 -1.31
C VAL A 308 4.07 -19.14 -2.35
N GLN A 309 3.35 -18.22 -3.00
CA GLN A 309 2.44 -18.55 -4.09
C GLN A 309 3.20 -19.20 -5.26
N TRP A 310 4.39 -18.69 -5.61
CA TRP A 310 5.24 -19.29 -6.64
C TRP A 310 5.66 -20.73 -6.29
N LEU A 311 6.00 -21.04 -5.04
CA LEU A 311 6.27 -22.42 -4.59
C LEU A 311 5.05 -23.33 -4.77
N ARG A 312 3.84 -22.78 -4.56
CA ARG A 312 2.58 -23.54 -4.70
C ARG A 312 2.17 -23.72 -6.17
N ASP A 313 2.12 -22.63 -6.93
CA ASP A 313 1.44 -22.61 -8.22
C ASP A 313 2.37 -22.98 -9.39
N ALA A 314 3.62 -22.49 -9.37
CA ALA A 314 4.59 -22.73 -10.42
C ALA A 314 5.46 -23.97 -10.15
N LEU A 315 6.10 -24.04 -8.97
CA LEU A 315 6.94 -25.19 -8.62
C LEU A 315 6.14 -26.40 -8.12
N LYS A 316 4.92 -26.18 -7.61
CA LYS A 316 4.03 -27.24 -7.10
C LYS A 316 4.64 -28.10 -5.99
N VAL A 317 5.54 -27.51 -5.19
CA VAL A 317 6.23 -28.20 -4.09
C VAL A 317 5.48 -28.14 -2.77
N ILE A 318 4.42 -27.34 -2.68
CA ILE A 318 3.48 -27.26 -1.56
C ILE A 318 2.04 -27.26 -2.09
N ALA A 319 1.11 -27.89 -1.36
CA ALA A 319 -0.29 -27.95 -1.75
C ALA A 319 -1.08 -26.67 -1.41
N HIS A 320 -0.69 -26.00 -0.32
CA HIS A 320 -1.31 -24.76 0.19
C HIS A 320 -0.26 -23.91 0.91
N ALA A 321 -0.48 -22.60 1.00
CA ALA A 321 0.50 -21.67 1.53
C ALA A 321 1.03 -22.03 2.94
N PRO A 322 0.22 -22.42 3.94
CA PRO A 322 0.73 -22.82 5.25
C PRO A 322 1.72 -24.00 5.26
N ALA A 323 1.64 -24.91 4.27
CA ALA A 323 2.56 -26.04 4.16
C ALA A 323 4.04 -25.65 3.97
N VAL A 324 4.30 -24.42 3.55
CA VAL A 324 5.67 -23.87 3.43
C VAL A 324 6.42 -23.94 4.77
N ASN A 325 5.71 -23.75 5.89
CA ASN A 325 6.33 -23.75 7.23
C ASN A 325 6.90 -25.13 7.60
N GLU A 326 6.14 -26.18 7.31
CA GLU A 326 6.55 -27.57 7.57
C GLU A 326 7.69 -27.99 6.64
N LEU A 327 7.60 -27.58 5.36
CA LEU A 327 8.65 -27.87 4.38
C LEU A 327 9.96 -27.16 4.75
N ALA A 328 9.90 -25.87 5.05
CA ALA A 328 11.06 -25.09 5.47
C ALA A 328 11.69 -25.57 6.81
N ALA A 329 10.89 -26.22 7.68
CA ALA A 329 11.37 -26.80 8.93
C ALA A 329 12.31 -28.00 8.72
N ARG A 330 12.25 -28.65 7.56
CA ARG A 330 13.07 -29.81 7.20
C ARG A 330 14.43 -29.41 6.59
N ALA A 331 14.62 -28.11 6.30
CA ALA A 331 15.85 -27.63 5.69
C ALA A 331 17.05 -27.82 6.61
N ASP A 332 18.15 -28.29 6.06
CA ASP A 332 19.41 -28.42 6.80
C ASP A 332 19.92 -27.03 7.21
N PRO A 333 20.11 -26.75 8.51
CA PRO A 333 20.59 -25.46 8.97
C PRO A 333 22.02 -25.11 8.48
N ALA A 334 22.81 -26.10 8.08
CA ALA A 334 24.15 -25.90 7.53
C ALA A 334 24.15 -25.35 6.09
N GLU A 335 23.08 -25.66 5.33
CA GLU A 335 22.95 -25.18 3.94
C GLU A 335 22.57 -23.71 3.91
N GLN A 336 23.28 -22.92 3.13
CA GLN A 336 23.07 -21.46 3.00
C GLN A 336 22.53 -21.14 1.61
N VAL A 337 21.23 -21.29 1.44
CA VAL A 337 20.52 -21.00 0.18
C VAL A 337 19.81 -19.65 0.31
N TYR A 338 19.99 -18.78 -0.70
CA TYR A 338 19.35 -17.47 -0.81
C TYR A 338 18.47 -17.42 -2.06
N LEU A 339 17.22 -17.02 -1.89
CA LEU A 339 16.32 -16.69 -3.00
C LEU A 339 16.17 -15.17 -3.08
N VAL A 340 16.61 -14.55 -4.17
CA VAL A 340 16.31 -13.17 -4.49
C VAL A 340 15.06 -13.16 -5.37
N PRO A 341 13.85 -12.81 -4.85
CA PRO A 341 12.61 -13.00 -5.56
C PRO A 341 12.28 -11.80 -6.48
N ALA A 342 13.19 -11.45 -7.39
CA ALA A 342 13.03 -10.35 -8.33
C ALA A 342 12.11 -10.72 -9.52
N PHE A 343 10.95 -11.36 -9.27
CA PHE A 343 10.08 -11.88 -10.33
C PHE A 343 9.50 -10.77 -11.25
N VAL A 344 9.36 -9.56 -10.70
CA VAL A 344 8.92 -8.35 -11.42
C VAL A 344 9.93 -7.20 -11.24
N GLY A 345 11.20 -7.52 -11.06
CA GLY A 345 12.24 -6.59 -10.64
C GLY A 345 12.34 -6.45 -9.12
N LEU A 346 13.23 -5.57 -8.67
CA LEU A 346 13.44 -5.24 -7.27
C LEU A 346 12.88 -3.85 -6.96
N GLY A 347 12.14 -3.74 -5.85
CA GLY A 347 11.66 -2.47 -5.31
C GLY A 347 12.72 -1.72 -4.51
N ALA A 348 12.29 -0.92 -3.55
CA ALA A 348 13.19 -0.16 -2.68
C ALA A 348 14.13 -1.08 -1.87
N PRO A 349 15.38 -0.69 -1.62
CA PRO A 349 16.05 0.53 -2.08
C PRO A 349 16.68 0.40 -3.48
N TYR A 350 16.51 -0.72 -4.16
CA TYR A 350 17.23 -1.07 -5.39
C TYR A 350 16.64 -0.40 -6.64
N TRP A 351 15.32 -0.47 -6.83
CA TRP A 351 14.58 0.04 -8.00
C TRP A 351 15.17 -0.43 -9.34
N ASP A 352 15.36 -1.75 -9.44
CA ASP A 352 15.87 -2.41 -10.63
C ASP A 352 14.75 -3.22 -11.29
N ALA A 353 14.15 -2.65 -12.34
CA ALA A 353 13.04 -3.26 -13.07
C ALA A 353 13.49 -4.43 -13.94
N GLU A 354 14.79 -4.49 -14.32
CA GLU A 354 15.35 -5.51 -15.21
C GLU A 354 15.89 -6.73 -14.43
N ALA A 355 16.11 -6.61 -13.12
CA ALA A 355 16.49 -7.74 -12.30
C ALA A 355 15.45 -8.88 -12.40
N ARG A 356 15.92 -10.11 -12.39
CA ARG A 356 15.07 -11.31 -12.38
C ARG A 356 15.43 -12.21 -11.21
N GLY A 357 14.44 -13.01 -10.76
CA GLY A 357 14.62 -13.91 -9.62
C GLY A 357 15.79 -14.88 -9.80
N ALA A 358 16.56 -15.07 -8.72
CA ALA A 358 17.73 -15.95 -8.72
C ALA A 358 17.84 -16.72 -7.39
N ILE A 359 18.44 -17.90 -7.46
CA ILE A 359 18.76 -18.73 -6.29
C ILE A 359 20.26 -18.91 -6.23
N PHE A 360 20.85 -18.68 -5.08
CA PHE A 360 22.29 -18.79 -4.82
C PHE A 360 22.56 -19.77 -3.67
N GLY A 361 23.76 -20.34 -3.65
CA GLY A 361 24.19 -21.24 -2.58
C GLY A 361 23.66 -22.66 -2.70
N LEU A 362 23.22 -23.08 -3.91
CA LEU A 362 22.81 -24.47 -4.14
C LEU A 362 24.03 -25.41 -4.06
N THR A 363 23.92 -26.41 -3.20
CA THR A 363 24.84 -27.54 -3.13
C THR A 363 24.14 -28.79 -3.65
N ARG A 364 24.85 -29.92 -3.69
CA ARG A 364 24.24 -31.19 -4.07
C ARG A 364 23.17 -31.66 -3.08
N ASN A 365 23.25 -31.20 -1.81
CA ASN A 365 22.29 -31.54 -0.76
C ASN A 365 21.10 -30.58 -0.71
N ALA A 366 21.22 -29.39 -1.31
CA ALA A 366 20.15 -28.39 -1.29
C ALA A 366 18.93 -28.89 -2.11
N GLY A 367 17.79 -28.95 -1.48
CA GLY A 367 16.54 -29.43 -2.06
C GLY A 367 15.41 -28.42 -1.89
N VAL A 368 14.19 -28.93 -2.03
CA VAL A 368 12.97 -28.12 -1.96
C VAL A 368 12.75 -27.50 -0.57
N ALA A 369 13.27 -28.12 0.48
CA ALA A 369 13.17 -27.61 1.85
C ALA A 369 14.01 -26.34 2.04
N GLU A 370 15.23 -26.32 1.51
CA GLU A 370 16.12 -25.17 1.52
C GLU A 370 15.56 -24.02 0.69
N ILE A 371 14.95 -24.33 -0.47
CA ILE A 371 14.28 -23.32 -1.31
C ILE A 371 13.07 -22.73 -0.59
N ALA A 372 12.27 -23.55 0.08
CA ALA A 372 11.12 -23.09 0.87
C ALA A 372 11.55 -22.20 2.04
N ARG A 373 12.62 -22.56 2.75
CA ARG A 373 13.22 -21.72 3.79
C ARG A 373 13.72 -20.40 3.21
N ALA A 374 14.46 -20.42 2.12
CA ALA A 374 14.99 -19.25 1.46
C ALA A 374 13.88 -18.30 1.00
N ALA A 375 12.72 -18.82 0.55
CA ALA A 375 11.56 -18.01 0.18
C ALA A 375 10.95 -17.25 1.38
N LEU A 376 10.86 -17.90 2.55
CA LEU A 376 10.41 -17.25 3.78
C LEU A 376 11.44 -16.23 4.29
N GLU A 377 12.73 -16.59 4.29
CA GLU A 377 13.81 -15.74 4.77
C GLU A 377 14.02 -14.50 3.87
N ALA A 378 13.76 -14.60 2.56
CA ALA A 378 13.89 -13.50 1.61
C ALA A 378 13.09 -12.26 2.02
N VAL A 379 11.94 -12.45 2.64
CA VAL A 379 11.09 -11.34 3.13
C VAL A 379 11.75 -10.62 4.29
N GLY A 380 12.35 -11.35 5.21
CA GLY A 380 13.11 -10.79 6.32
C GLY A 380 14.34 -9.98 5.85
N TYR A 381 15.09 -10.52 4.91
CA TYR A 381 16.27 -9.84 4.35
C TYR A 381 15.88 -8.54 3.64
N GLN A 382 14.88 -8.57 2.77
CA GLN A 382 14.39 -7.37 2.09
C GLN A 382 13.89 -6.32 3.08
N THR A 383 13.20 -6.74 4.15
CA THR A 383 12.74 -5.82 5.20
C THR A 383 13.92 -5.21 5.94
N ARG A 384 14.99 -5.97 6.18
CA ARG A 384 16.22 -5.42 6.77
C ARG A 384 16.88 -4.38 5.87
N ASP A 385 16.94 -4.63 4.56
CA ASP A 385 17.46 -3.64 3.60
C ASP A 385 16.70 -2.32 3.68
N LEU A 386 15.34 -2.39 3.78
CA LEU A 386 14.52 -1.19 3.97
C LEU A 386 14.80 -0.50 5.31
N LEU A 387 14.89 -1.24 6.39
CA LEU A 387 15.13 -0.68 7.73
C LEU A 387 16.49 0.01 7.81
N GLU A 388 17.55 -0.59 7.23
CA GLU A 388 18.87 0.03 7.16
C GLU A 388 18.85 1.31 6.31
N ALA A 389 18.14 1.31 5.18
CA ALA A 389 17.93 2.51 4.37
C ALA A 389 17.17 3.61 5.14
N MET A 390 16.12 3.24 5.87
CA MET A 390 15.34 4.17 6.71
C MET A 390 16.18 4.76 7.83
N ARG A 391 17.03 3.96 8.51
CA ARG A 391 17.93 4.42 9.56
C ARG A 391 19.03 5.36 9.03
N ALA A 392 19.52 5.09 7.82
CA ALA A 392 20.49 5.96 7.16
C ALA A 392 19.90 7.32 6.76
N ASP A 393 18.64 7.34 6.31
CA ASP A 393 17.96 8.58 5.92
C ASP A 393 17.43 9.38 7.13
N TRP A 394 17.05 8.68 8.20
CA TRP A 394 16.49 9.28 9.41
C TRP A 394 17.08 8.64 10.68
N PRO A 395 18.28 9.07 11.12
CA PRO A 395 19.01 8.48 12.26
C PRO A 395 18.22 8.46 13.58
N GLN A 396 17.24 9.35 13.76
CA GLN A 396 16.36 9.36 14.92
C GLN A 396 15.55 8.06 15.06
N ALA A 397 15.31 7.32 13.96
CA ALA A 397 14.67 6.01 13.99
C ALA A 397 15.44 5.01 14.87
N ALA A 398 16.76 5.09 14.91
CA ALA A 398 17.59 4.20 15.72
C ALA A 398 17.45 4.45 17.24
N GLN A 399 17.07 5.67 17.63
CA GLN A 399 16.93 6.07 19.04
C GLN A 399 15.56 5.69 19.63
N ALA A 400 14.55 5.51 18.77
CA ALA A 400 13.17 5.29 19.19
C ALA A 400 12.84 3.86 19.65
N GLY A 401 13.82 2.94 19.67
CA GLY A 401 13.55 1.53 20.02
C GLY A 401 12.55 0.90 19.08
N THR A 402 12.85 0.86 17.79
CA THR A 402 11.91 0.51 16.71
C THR A 402 11.29 -0.86 16.93
N VAL A 403 10.01 -0.88 17.27
CA VAL A 403 9.17 -2.08 17.22
C VAL A 403 8.47 -2.07 15.86
N LEU A 404 8.61 -3.16 15.10
CA LEU A 404 7.90 -3.32 13.85
C LEU A 404 6.52 -3.93 14.10
N ARG A 405 5.46 -3.19 13.85
CA ARG A 405 4.09 -3.71 13.85
C ARG A 405 3.77 -4.31 12.49
N VAL A 406 3.26 -5.55 12.48
CA VAL A 406 3.04 -6.31 11.24
C VAL A 406 1.59 -6.71 11.07
N ASP A 407 1.13 -6.74 9.82
CA ASP A 407 -0.16 -7.27 9.40
C ASP A 407 -0.07 -7.90 7.99
N GLY A 408 -1.20 -8.38 7.49
CA GLY A 408 -1.29 -9.07 6.21
C GLY A 408 -1.13 -10.59 6.33
N GLY A 409 -1.56 -11.31 5.28
CA GLY A 409 -1.73 -12.77 5.33
C GLY A 409 -0.47 -13.58 5.66
N MET A 410 0.72 -13.07 5.31
CA MET A 410 1.98 -13.79 5.58
C MET A 410 2.35 -13.80 7.08
N THR A 411 1.81 -12.88 7.88
CA THR A 411 2.08 -12.80 9.33
C THR A 411 1.50 -13.97 10.12
N ALA A 412 0.63 -14.78 9.51
CA ALA A 412 0.20 -16.05 10.06
C ALA A 412 1.33 -17.09 10.19
N SER A 413 2.46 -16.90 9.49
CA SER A 413 3.64 -17.74 9.63
C SER A 413 4.51 -17.26 10.80
N ASP A 414 4.40 -17.94 11.94
CA ASP A 414 5.24 -17.65 13.11
C ASP A 414 6.74 -17.81 12.80
N ARG A 415 7.08 -18.77 11.92
CA ARG A 415 8.47 -18.97 11.46
C ARG A 415 9.00 -17.76 10.70
N ALA A 416 8.21 -17.21 9.77
CA ALA A 416 8.59 -16.01 9.03
C ALA A 416 8.73 -14.80 9.96
N MET A 417 7.81 -14.64 10.92
CA MET A 417 7.84 -13.53 11.87
C MET A 417 9.00 -13.64 12.87
N GLN A 418 9.34 -14.87 13.33
CA GLN A 418 10.51 -15.07 14.16
C GLN A 418 11.81 -14.76 13.39
N PHE A 419 11.94 -15.28 12.16
CA PHE A 419 13.10 -14.95 11.32
C PHE A 419 13.19 -13.44 11.04
N LEU A 420 12.04 -12.79 10.82
CA LEU A 420 12.00 -11.33 10.65
C LEU A 420 12.56 -10.60 11.89
N ALA A 421 12.11 -10.96 13.10
CA ALA A 421 12.64 -10.39 14.34
C ALA A 421 14.16 -10.66 14.47
N ASP A 422 14.59 -11.88 14.18
CA ASP A 422 15.97 -12.31 14.26
C ASP A 422 16.88 -11.51 13.32
N ILE A 423 16.50 -11.39 12.05
CA ILE A 423 17.34 -10.72 11.05
C ILE A 423 17.35 -9.20 11.21
N LEU A 424 16.26 -8.61 11.72
CA LEU A 424 16.19 -7.18 12.05
C LEU A 424 16.96 -6.84 13.34
N GLY A 425 17.12 -7.80 14.24
CA GLY A 425 17.61 -7.56 15.60
C GLY A 425 16.69 -6.64 16.40
N ALA A 426 15.38 -6.67 16.10
CA ALA A 426 14.37 -5.82 16.70
C ALA A 426 13.07 -6.61 16.92
N PRO A 427 12.27 -6.24 17.95
CA PRO A 427 10.97 -6.88 18.18
C PRO A 427 10.01 -6.69 17.01
N VAL A 428 9.23 -7.74 16.73
CA VAL A 428 8.13 -7.74 15.75
C VAL A 428 6.84 -8.03 16.48
N ASP A 429 5.85 -7.15 16.38
CA ASP A 429 4.58 -7.22 17.07
C ASP A 429 3.44 -7.48 16.09
N ARG A 430 2.72 -8.57 16.29
CA ARG A 430 1.49 -8.91 15.57
C ARG A 430 0.28 -8.50 16.42
N PRO A 431 -0.69 -7.73 15.87
CA PRO A 431 -1.90 -7.34 16.59
C PRO A 431 -2.93 -8.47 16.63
N THR A 432 -3.89 -8.35 17.56
CA THR A 432 -5.08 -9.23 17.60
C THR A 432 -6.02 -8.97 16.42
N VAL A 433 -6.15 -7.72 15.98
CA VAL A 433 -6.98 -7.34 14.83
C VAL A 433 -6.09 -7.26 13.60
N MET A 434 -6.24 -8.22 12.69
CA MET A 434 -5.41 -8.32 11.49
C MET A 434 -5.89 -7.43 10.34
N GLU A 435 -7.16 -7.02 10.32
CA GLU A 435 -7.76 -6.15 9.31
C GLU A 435 -7.46 -4.66 9.60
N THR A 436 -6.19 -4.34 9.79
CA THR A 436 -5.72 -3.02 10.23
C THR A 436 -6.02 -1.91 9.22
N THR A 437 -6.03 -2.23 7.92
CA THR A 437 -6.39 -1.29 6.85
C THR A 437 -7.84 -0.82 6.99
N ALA A 438 -8.77 -1.75 7.09
CA ALA A 438 -10.18 -1.45 7.29
C ALA A 438 -10.44 -0.79 8.65
N LEU A 439 -9.75 -1.23 9.70
CA LEU A 439 -9.80 -0.63 11.03
C LEU A 439 -9.40 0.85 10.98
N GLY A 440 -8.32 1.18 10.27
CA GLY A 440 -7.88 2.56 10.12
C GLY A 440 -8.90 3.44 9.39
N ALA A 441 -9.52 2.93 8.33
CA ALA A 441 -10.58 3.65 7.62
C ALA A 441 -11.82 3.86 8.50
N ALA A 442 -12.25 2.83 9.25
CA ALA A 442 -13.34 2.93 10.21
C ALA A 442 -13.02 3.94 11.32
N TYR A 443 -11.80 3.88 11.86
CA TYR A 443 -11.36 4.82 12.88
C TYR A 443 -11.41 6.28 12.39
N LEU A 444 -10.91 6.58 11.20
CA LEU A 444 -10.96 7.93 10.61
C LEU A 444 -12.41 8.44 10.48
N ALA A 445 -13.31 7.57 10.04
CA ALA A 445 -14.73 7.90 9.99
C ALA A 445 -15.33 8.11 11.38
N GLY A 446 -15.00 7.26 12.34
CA GLY A 446 -15.43 7.36 13.73
C GLY A 446 -14.88 8.59 14.45
N LEU A 447 -13.64 8.96 14.16
CA LEU A 447 -13.01 10.20 14.67
C LEU A 447 -13.82 11.42 14.20
N LYS A 448 -14.15 11.50 12.91
CA LYS A 448 -14.95 12.60 12.35
C LYS A 448 -16.41 12.57 12.83
N ALA A 449 -16.96 11.40 13.11
CA ALA A 449 -18.28 11.24 13.67
C ALA A 449 -18.36 11.62 15.19
N GLY A 450 -17.20 11.77 15.84
CA GLY A 450 -17.13 11.99 17.29
C GLY A 450 -17.35 10.73 18.15
N LEU A 451 -17.26 9.55 17.53
CA LEU A 451 -17.43 8.24 18.20
C LEU A 451 -16.11 7.63 18.65
N CYS A 452 -15.02 7.95 17.98
CA CYS A 452 -13.70 7.43 18.31
C CYS A 452 -12.85 8.46 19.04
N PRO A 453 -11.98 8.03 19.97
CA PRO A 453 -11.09 8.93 20.72
C PRO A 453 -10.01 9.51 19.80
N PRO A 454 -9.31 10.59 20.23
CA PRO A 454 -8.17 11.14 19.48
C PRO A 454 -7.03 10.12 19.32
N PRO A 455 -6.09 10.36 18.37
CA PRO A 455 -5.08 9.39 17.94
C PRO A 455 -4.24 8.77 19.07
N ASP A 456 -3.83 9.57 20.05
CA ASP A 456 -3.03 9.12 21.22
C ASP A 456 -3.77 8.09 22.06
N ARG A 457 -5.05 8.33 22.32
CA ARG A 457 -5.91 7.40 23.08
C ARG A 457 -6.28 6.18 22.24
N PHE A 458 -6.52 6.33 20.95
CA PHE A 458 -6.75 5.19 20.07
C PHE A 458 -5.52 4.29 20.01
N ALA A 459 -4.31 4.85 19.88
CA ALA A 459 -3.08 4.08 19.90
C ALA A 459 -2.91 3.22 21.17
N ALA A 460 -3.42 3.70 22.30
CA ALA A 460 -3.40 2.98 23.58
C ALA A 460 -4.37 1.77 23.63
N THR A 461 -5.36 1.69 22.72
CA THR A 461 -6.27 0.54 22.60
C THR A 461 -5.69 -0.60 21.76
N TRP A 462 -4.54 -0.38 21.10
CA TRP A 462 -3.89 -1.39 20.29
C TRP A 462 -3.52 -2.62 21.15
N GLN A 463 -3.93 -3.81 20.71
CA GLN A 463 -3.73 -5.05 21.47
C GLN A 463 -2.75 -5.96 20.75
N LEU A 464 -1.77 -6.43 21.51
CA LEU A 464 -0.75 -7.39 21.07
C LEU A 464 -1.34 -8.81 21.10
N ASP A 465 -1.29 -9.51 19.94
CA ASP A 465 -1.47 -10.97 19.88
C ASP A 465 -0.17 -11.65 20.27
N ARG A 466 0.92 -11.32 19.55
CA ARG A 466 2.22 -11.94 19.80
C ARG A 466 3.38 -11.01 19.49
N ARG A 467 4.37 -11.02 20.40
CA ARG A 467 5.69 -10.42 20.18
C ARG A 467 6.71 -11.49 19.83
N PHE A 468 7.40 -11.29 18.72
CA PHE A 468 8.57 -12.07 18.34
C PHE A 468 9.81 -11.28 18.72
N THR A 469 10.64 -11.85 19.60
CA THR A 469 11.89 -11.24 20.06
C THR A 469 13.08 -11.86 19.35
N PRO A 470 14.11 -11.08 18.98
CA PRO A 470 15.33 -11.63 18.38
C PRO A 470 15.97 -12.69 19.25
N ALA A 471 16.21 -13.86 18.68
CA ALA A 471 16.89 -14.99 19.34
C ALA A 471 18.21 -15.37 18.65
N MET A 472 18.39 -14.94 17.39
CA MET A 472 19.61 -15.21 16.61
C MET A 472 20.77 -14.38 17.11
N PRO A 473 21.97 -14.99 17.36
CA PRO A 473 23.19 -14.25 17.69
C PRO A 473 23.56 -13.21 16.63
N GLN A 474 24.17 -12.12 17.06
CA GLN A 474 24.50 -11.01 16.16
C GLN A 474 25.46 -11.43 15.04
N ASP A 475 26.47 -12.22 15.32
CA ASP A 475 27.43 -12.73 14.33
C ASP A 475 26.78 -13.60 13.26
N GLU A 476 25.83 -14.44 13.65
CA GLU A 476 25.03 -15.25 12.71
C GLU A 476 24.15 -14.35 11.84
N ARG A 477 23.45 -13.39 12.45
CA ARG A 477 22.62 -12.41 11.75
C ARG A 477 23.41 -11.63 10.70
N GLU A 478 24.60 -11.13 11.04
CA GLU A 478 25.45 -10.38 10.12
C GLU A 478 26.00 -11.28 8.99
N ARG A 479 26.37 -12.51 9.29
CA ARG A 479 26.80 -13.49 8.28
C ARG A 479 25.70 -13.78 7.26
N LYS A 480 24.48 -14.06 7.74
CA LYS A 480 23.32 -14.32 6.88
C LYS A 480 23.00 -13.11 6.02
N TRP A 481 22.99 -11.92 6.60
CA TRP A 481 22.71 -10.70 5.83
C TRP A 481 23.81 -10.35 4.83
N SER A 482 25.07 -10.63 5.15
CA SER A 482 26.18 -10.48 4.20
C SER A 482 26.00 -11.40 2.99
N GLY A 483 25.60 -12.66 3.19
CA GLY A 483 25.29 -13.58 2.10
C GLY A 483 24.10 -13.13 1.24
N TRP A 484 23.07 -12.59 1.89
CA TRP A 484 21.95 -11.97 1.17
C TRP A 484 22.40 -10.79 0.28
N ARG A 485 23.20 -9.86 0.80
CA ARG A 485 23.70 -8.73 0.03
C ARG A 485 24.55 -9.15 -1.18
N ASP A 486 25.39 -10.19 -1.01
CA ASP A 486 26.14 -10.79 -2.13
C ASP A 486 25.18 -11.37 -3.19
N ALA A 487 24.15 -12.10 -2.78
CA ALA A 487 23.13 -12.64 -3.68
C ALA A 487 22.40 -11.54 -4.45
N VAL A 488 22.00 -10.46 -3.78
CA VAL A 488 21.36 -9.30 -4.43
C VAL A 488 22.33 -8.62 -5.40
N ALA A 489 23.60 -8.39 -4.99
CA ALA A 489 24.58 -7.74 -5.86
C ALA A 489 24.79 -8.49 -7.19
N ARG A 490 24.71 -9.83 -7.16
CA ARG A 490 24.80 -10.69 -8.37
C ARG A 490 23.49 -10.71 -9.17
N THR A 491 22.37 -10.30 -8.57
CA THR A 491 21.06 -10.28 -9.23
C THR A 491 20.79 -8.97 -9.96
N LEU A 492 21.41 -7.87 -9.52
CA LEU A 492 21.22 -6.54 -10.13
C LEU A 492 21.63 -6.54 -11.60
N SER A 493 20.80 -5.91 -12.46
CA SER A 493 21.04 -5.79 -13.90
C SER A 493 22.23 -4.90 -14.23
N THR A 494 22.53 -3.93 -13.36
CA THR A 494 23.71 -3.08 -13.42
C THR A 494 24.46 -3.13 -12.09
N PRO A 495 25.76 -3.42 -12.06
CA PRO A 495 26.54 -3.35 -10.83
C PRO A 495 26.42 -1.95 -10.22
N ARG A 496 26.15 -1.87 -8.92
CA ARG A 496 26.28 -0.59 -8.20
C ARG A 496 27.77 -0.32 -7.93
N PRO A 497 28.20 0.94 -8.08
CA PRO A 497 29.57 1.34 -7.78
C PRO A 497 29.92 1.14 -6.29
#